data_5353f639e1fb83a730273c3a89a9a5b2
#
_entry.id   5353f639e1fb83a730273c3a89a9a5b2
#
_cell.length_a   1.000
_cell.length_b   1.000
_cell.length_c   1.000
_cell.angle_alpha   90.00
_cell.angle_beta   90.00
_cell.angle_gamma   90.00
#
_symmetry.space_group_name_H-M   'P 1'
#
loop_
_entity.id
_entity.type
_entity.pdbx_description
1 polymer ?
#
loop_
_entity_poly.entity_id
_entity_poly.type
_entity_poly.pdbx_seq_one_letter_code
_entity_poly.pdbx_strand_id
1 'polypeptide(L)'
;IGDDPIDQINYMADIGFTAFEDNGMRSRSVSLQEKISNTLLKRGMKMGVFVAHKIYWDKPNLSSGDIDMRNEFLNDIKNSIEVAKRVNAKWMTVVPGKLDFRRDMSYQTSNVIETLKRASDILEPHDLVMVLEPLNFRDHPGLFLTESPQAFQICKAVDSPSCKILFDIYHQQIQEGNLI
;
A
#
# COMPACT_ATOMS: atom_id res chain seq x y z
N ILE A 1 23.34 9.91 -7.84
CA ILE A 1 22.32 9.11 -8.54
C ILE A 1 21.19 10.09 -8.85
N GLY A 2 20.76 10.14 -10.10
CA GLY A 2 19.70 11.06 -10.52
C GLY A 2 18.29 10.55 -10.14
N ASP A 3 17.26 11.25 -10.65
CA ASP A 3 15.85 10.93 -10.40
C ASP A 3 15.29 9.90 -11.40
N ASP A 4 16.09 9.44 -12.37
CA ASP A 4 15.67 8.41 -13.32
C ASP A 4 15.61 7.04 -12.60
N PRO A 5 14.43 6.40 -12.50
CA PRO A 5 14.29 5.10 -11.83
C PRO A 5 15.13 4.01 -12.49
N ILE A 6 15.44 4.11 -13.77
CA ILE A 6 16.29 3.13 -14.47
C ILE A 6 17.73 3.21 -13.96
N ASP A 7 18.26 4.41 -13.79
CA ASP A 7 19.60 4.62 -13.22
C ASP A 7 19.65 4.18 -11.75
N GLN A 8 18.59 4.47 -10.98
CA GLN A 8 18.47 4.02 -9.60
C GLN A 8 18.46 2.49 -9.48
N ILE A 9 17.68 1.79 -10.30
CA ILE A 9 17.63 0.32 -10.31
C ILE A 9 18.99 -0.26 -10.66
N ASN A 10 19.66 0.27 -11.68
CA ASN A 10 20.99 -0.21 -12.08
C ASN A 10 22.00 -0.04 -10.96
N TYR A 11 22.04 1.14 -10.34
CA TYR A 11 22.92 1.41 -9.20
C TYR A 11 22.63 0.47 -8.01
N MET A 12 21.35 0.33 -7.65
CA MET A 12 20.96 -0.56 -6.54
C MET A 12 21.37 -2.00 -6.79
N ALA A 13 21.21 -2.49 -8.03
CA ALA A 13 21.67 -3.81 -8.42
C ALA A 13 23.19 -3.95 -8.31
N ASP A 14 23.97 -2.92 -8.72
CA ASP A 14 25.44 -2.93 -8.67
C ASP A 14 25.96 -3.02 -7.22
N ILE A 15 25.23 -2.45 -6.26
CA ILE A 15 25.58 -2.51 -4.82
C ILE A 15 24.92 -3.68 -4.08
N GLY A 16 24.24 -4.59 -4.80
CA GLY A 16 23.77 -5.86 -4.28
C GLY A 16 22.33 -5.93 -3.80
N PHE A 17 21.49 -4.91 -4.06
CA PHE A 17 20.07 -5.01 -3.81
C PHE A 17 19.38 -5.98 -4.78
N THR A 18 18.39 -6.73 -4.28
CA THR A 18 17.67 -7.76 -5.04
C THR A 18 16.21 -7.41 -5.31
N ALA A 19 15.74 -6.27 -4.81
CA ALA A 19 14.39 -5.77 -5.04
C ALA A 19 14.37 -4.23 -5.10
N PHE A 20 13.34 -3.70 -5.71
CA PHE A 20 13.08 -2.27 -5.85
C PHE A 20 11.64 -1.95 -5.49
N GLU A 21 11.44 -0.88 -4.75
CA GLU A 21 10.12 -0.35 -4.38
C GLU A 21 9.89 1.01 -5.04
N ASP A 22 8.67 1.26 -5.52
CA ASP A 22 8.30 2.53 -6.13
C ASP A 22 6.85 2.89 -5.79
N ASN A 23 6.68 3.71 -4.77
CA ASN A 23 5.37 4.17 -4.32
C ASN A 23 4.60 4.95 -5.41
N GLY A 24 5.31 5.56 -6.33
CA GLY A 24 4.75 6.32 -7.46
C GLY A 24 4.38 5.47 -8.68
N MET A 25 4.60 4.16 -8.69
CA MET A 25 4.48 3.30 -9.86
C MET A 25 3.15 3.48 -10.61
N ARG A 26 2.04 3.56 -9.90
CA ARG A 26 0.70 3.71 -10.50
C ARG A 26 0.55 4.98 -11.34
N SER A 27 1.23 6.05 -10.99
CA SER A 27 1.18 7.35 -11.70
C SER A 27 2.17 7.47 -12.85
N ARG A 28 3.08 6.53 -13.00
CA ARG A 28 4.04 6.52 -14.11
C ARG A 28 3.35 6.15 -15.43
N SER A 29 3.88 6.63 -16.54
CA SER A 29 3.40 6.23 -17.88
C SER A 29 3.58 4.72 -18.08
N VAL A 30 2.71 4.09 -18.87
CA VAL A 30 2.78 2.67 -19.21
C VAL A 30 4.16 2.31 -19.74
N SER A 31 4.72 3.13 -20.65
CA SER A 31 6.04 2.87 -21.23
C SER A 31 7.17 2.89 -20.17
N LEU A 32 7.06 3.76 -19.15
CA LEU A 32 8.05 3.78 -18.08
C LEU A 32 7.88 2.59 -17.13
N GLN A 33 6.64 2.18 -16.81
CA GLN A 33 6.37 0.96 -16.05
C GLN A 33 6.98 -0.27 -16.72
N GLU A 34 6.80 -0.42 -18.04
CA GLU A 34 7.39 -1.50 -18.85
C GLU A 34 8.92 -1.45 -18.84
N LYS A 35 9.49 -0.25 -18.94
CA LYS A 35 10.95 -0.04 -18.88
C LYS A 35 11.53 -0.44 -17.52
N ILE A 36 10.87 -0.06 -16.43
CA ILE A 36 11.24 -0.46 -15.07
C ILE A 36 11.17 -1.98 -14.94
N SER A 37 10.05 -2.60 -15.32
CA SER A 37 9.86 -4.05 -15.27
C SER A 37 10.96 -4.81 -16.03
N ASN A 38 11.24 -4.39 -17.26
CA ASN A 38 12.28 -4.99 -18.07
C ASN A 38 13.69 -4.81 -17.48
N THR A 39 13.95 -3.67 -16.84
CA THR A 39 15.24 -3.41 -16.19
C THR A 39 15.40 -4.30 -14.95
N LEU A 40 14.38 -4.38 -14.10
CA LEU A 40 14.38 -5.27 -12.95
C LEU A 40 14.63 -6.72 -13.36
N LEU A 41 13.95 -7.21 -14.39
CA LEU A 41 14.13 -8.56 -14.92
C LEU A 41 15.57 -8.79 -15.42
N LYS A 42 16.14 -7.87 -16.20
CA LYS A 42 17.51 -7.94 -16.70
C LYS A 42 18.55 -7.95 -15.57
N ARG A 43 18.26 -7.25 -14.47
CA ARG A 43 19.15 -7.15 -13.30
C ARG A 43 18.90 -8.26 -12.27
N GLY A 44 17.96 -9.19 -12.51
CA GLY A 44 17.60 -10.24 -11.56
C GLY A 44 16.93 -9.72 -10.28
N MET A 45 16.36 -8.52 -10.32
CA MET A 45 15.67 -7.88 -9.20
C MET A 45 14.17 -8.12 -9.26
N LYS A 46 13.51 -8.04 -8.10
CA LYS A 46 12.05 -8.15 -7.98
C LYS A 46 11.42 -6.76 -7.78
N MET A 47 10.18 -6.60 -8.26
CA MET A 47 9.34 -5.48 -7.84
C MET A 47 8.82 -5.74 -6.42
N GLY A 48 8.99 -4.79 -5.53
CA GLY A 48 8.40 -4.76 -4.19
C GLY A 48 6.97 -4.22 -4.20
N VAL A 49 6.64 -3.36 -3.25
CA VAL A 49 5.33 -2.73 -3.17
C VAL A 49 5.25 -1.45 -4.01
N PHE A 50 4.03 -1.08 -4.36
CA PHE A 50 3.67 0.26 -4.86
C PHE A 50 2.33 0.67 -4.24
N VAL A 51 2.02 1.96 -4.20
CA VAL A 51 0.75 2.44 -3.63
C VAL A 51 -0.42 2.14 -4.57
N ALA A 52 -1.40 1.39 -4.07
CA ALA A 52 -2.51 0.86 -4.85
C ALA A 52 -3.58 1.90 -5.23
N HIS A 53 -3.68 2.98 -4.47
CA HIS A 53 -4.79 3.93 -4.58
C HIS A 53 -4.34 5.35 -4.30
N LYS A 54 -5.23 6.32 -4.58
CA LYS A 54 -5.04 7.70 -4.16
C LYS A 54 -5.15 7.80 -2.63
N ILE A 55 -4.06 8.16 -1.97
CA ILE A 55 -4.07 8.42 -0.52
C ILE A 55 -4.57 9.84 -0.27
N TYR A 56 -5.55 9.98 0.62
CA TYR A 56 -6.01 11.26 1.13
C TYR A 56 -5.33 11.55 2.47
N TRP A 57 -4.37 12.49 2.43
CA TRP A 57 -3.59 12.88 3.61
C TRP A 57 -4.32 13.89 4.51
N ASP A 58 -5.40 14.50 4.04
CA ASP A 58 -6.11 15.62 4.65
C ASP A 58 -7.52 15.27 5.16
N LYS A 59 -8.07 14.14 4.76
CA LYS A 59 -9.43 13.72 5.11
C LYS A 59 -9.58 12.20 5.29
N PRO A 60 -10.63 11.75 6.03
CA PRO A 60 -11.00 10.34 6.09
C PRO A 60 -11.29 9.79 4.69
N ASN A 61 -10.89 8.55 4.45
CA ASN A 61 -11.18 7.83 3.21
C ASN A 61 -11.92 6.52 3.54
N LEU A 62 -11.21 5.41 3.68
CA LEU A 62 -11.81 4.10 3.96
C LEU A 62 -12.60 4.08 5.28
N SER A 63 -12.17 4.88 6.25
CA SER A 63 -12.82 5.03 7.56
C SER A 63 -14.13 5.82 7.52
N SER A 64 -14.38 6.59 6.46
CA SER A 64 -15.49 7.55 6.39
C SER A 64 -16.88 6.91 6.33
N GLY A 65 -17.01 5.71 5.74
CA GLY A 65 -18.28 5.09 5.38
C GLY A 65 -18.98 5.75 4.18
N ASP A 66 -18.31 6.71 3.52
CA ASP A 66 -18.80 7.36 2.32
C ASP A 66 -18.72 6.38 1.13
N ILE A 67 -19.85 6.23 0.43
CA ILE A 67 -20.00 5.23 -0.63
C ILE A 67 -19.21 5.62 -1.89
N ASP A 68 -19.12 6.91 -2.18
CA ASP A 68 -18.41 7.40 -3.37
C ASP A 68 -16.90 7.27 -3.18
N MET A 69 -16.38 7.58 -1.98
CA MET A 69 -14.98 7.36 -1.64
C MET A 69 -14.61 5.87 -1.65
N ARG A 70 -15.50 5.01 -1.16
CA ARG A 70 -15.32 3.56 -1.26
C ARG A 70 -15.25 3.11 -2.72
N ASN A 71 -16.16 3.58 -3.57
CA ASN A 71 -16.20 3.22 -4.98
C ASN A 71 -14.94 3.73 -5.72
N GLU A 72 -14.47 4.94 -5.43
CA GLU A 72 -13.20 5.47 -5.95
C GLU A 72 -12.04 4.53 -5.57
N PHE A 73 -11.93 4.17 -4.29
CA PHE A 73 -10.90 3.25 -3.82
C PHE A 73 -10.96 1.89 -4.52
N LEU A 74 -12.14 1.27 -4.61
CA LEU A 74 -12.30 -0.03 -5.27
C LEU A 74 -11.98 0.04 -6.78
N ASN A 75 -12.26 1.16 -7.43
CA ASN A 75 -11.86 1.39 -8.80
C ASN A 75 -10.33 1.53 -8.95
N ASP A 76 -9.69 2.21 -8.01
CA ASP A 76 -8.23 2.29 -7.95
C ASP A 76 -7.58 0.91 -7.78
N ILE A 77 -8.14 0.06 -6.90
CA ILE A 77 -7.70 -1.32 -6.73
C ILE A 77 -7.80 -2.11 -8.05
N LYS A 78 -8.93 -2.01 -8.76
CA LYS A 78 -9.08 -2.66 -10.08
C LYS A 78 -8.04 -2.19 -11.09
N ASN A 79 -7.79 -0.88 -11.16
CA ASN A 79 -6.78 -0.32 -12.05
C ASN A 79 -5.36 -0.77 -11.67
N SER A 80 -5.09 -0.95 -10.40
CA SER A 80 -3.79 -1.39 -9.88
C SER A 80 -3.46 -2.84 -10.22
N ILE A 81 -4.44 -3.68 -10.56
CA ILE A 81 -4.22 -5.03 -11.07
C ILE A 81 -3.40 -4.99 -12.37
N GLU A 82 -3.75 -4.09 -13.29
CA GLU A 82 -3.03 -3.97 -14.57
C GLU A 82 -1.62 -3.40 -14.39
N VAL A 83 -1.42 -2.53 -13.40
CA VAL A 83 -0.07 -2.07 -13.02
C VAL A 83 0.73 -3.23 -12.45
N ALA A 84 0.18 -3.97 -11.48
CA ALA A 84 0.85 -5.10 -10.85
C ALA A 84 1.28 -6.16 -11.88
N LYS A 85 0.40 -6.52 -12.83
CA LYS A 85 0.72 -7.43 -13.92
C LYS A 85 1.88 -6.92 -14.78
N ARG A 86 1.87 -5.63 -15.13
CA ARG A 86 2.88 -5.02 -16.00
C ARG A 86 4.25 -4.97 -15.36
N VAL A 87 4.32 -4.70 -14.06
CA VAL A 87 5.60 -4.61 -13.34
C VAL A 87 5.97 -5.88 -12.57
N ASN A 88 5.17 -6.95 -12.72
CA ASN A 88 5.34 -8.21 -12.00
C ASN A 88 5.40 -8.03 -10.47
N ALA A 89 4.56 -7.14 -9.93
CA ALA A 89 4.40 -6.95 -8.51
C ALA A 89 3.36 -7.91 -7.94
N LYS A 90 3.58 -8.38 -6.71
CA LYS A 90 2.62 -9.19 -5.96
C LYS A 90 1.91 -8.40 -4.88
N TRP A 91 2.55 -7.38 -4.34
CA TRP A 91 2.06 -6.61 -3.21
C TRP A 91 1.83 -5.16 -3.58
N MET A 92 0.83 -4.55 -2.95
CA MET A 92 0.50 -3.15 -3.10
C MET A 92 0.10 -2.54 -1.76
N THR A 93 0.61 -1.35 -1.47
CA THR A 93 0.37 -0.65 -0.20
C THR A 93 -1.00 0.01 -0.19
N VAL A 94 -1.68 -0.11 0.95
CA VAL A 94 -2.97 0.55 1.24
C VAL A 94 -2.87 1.31 2.55
N VAL A 95 -3.23 2.60 2.52
CA VAL A 95 -3.31 3.50 3.68
C VAL A 95 -4.75 3.97 3.82
N PRO A 96 -5.45 3.69 4.95
CA PRO A 96 -6.89 4.00 5.12
C PRO A 96 -7.28 5.47 5.15
N GLY A 97 -6.31 6.40 5.20
CA GLY A 97 -6.54 7.84 5.30
C GLY A 97 -6.64 8.34 6.73
N LYS A 98 -7.18 9.54 6.91
CA LYS A 98 -7.28 10.19 8.24
C LYS A 98 -8.38 9.58 9.11
N LEU A 99 -8.17 9.72 10.42
CA LEU A 99 -9.17 9.53 11.47
C LEU A 99 -10.13 10.72 11.49
N ASP A 100 -11.44 10.48 11.57
CA ASP A 100 -12.42 11.51 11.92
C ASP A 100 -12.61 11.53 13.43
N PHE A 101 -12.02 12.52 14.11
CA PHE A 101 -12.11 12.66 15.56
C PHE A 101 -13.52 12.92 16.10
N ARG A 102 -14.50 13.17 15.23
CA ARG A 102 -15.91 13.37 15.59
C ARG A 102 -16.71 12.09 15.56
N ARG A 103 -16.11 10.99 15.12
CA ARG A 103 -16.76 9.68 14.98
C ARG A 103 -16.09 8.63 15.86
N ASP A 104 -16.90 7.71 16.34
CA ASP A 104 -16.41 6.58 17.11
C ASP A 104 -15.43 5.71 16.30
N MET A 105 -14.35 5.25 16.96
CA MET A 105 -13.31 4.44 16.35
C MET A 105 -13.85 3.10 15.83
N SER A 106 -14.79 2.48 16.57
CA SER A 106 -15.37 1.18 16.19
C SER A 106 -16.17 1.29 14.88
N TYR A 107 -16.91 2.39 14.72
CA TYR A 107 -17.64 2.68 13.47
C TYR A 107 -16.67 2.82 12.28
N GLN A 108 -15.61 3.59 12.46
CA GLN A 108 -14.58 3.80 11.43
C GLN A 108 -13.88 2.50 11.08
N THR A 109 -13.52 1.70 12.09
CA THR A 109 -12.90 0.39 11.91
C THR A 109 -13.80 -0.56 11.11
N SER A 110 -15.11 -0.57 11.39
CA SER A 110 -16.08 -1.39 10.65
C SER A 110 -16.15 -1.00 9.17
N ASN A 111 -16.12 0.31 8.86
CA ASN A 111 -16.09 0.79 7.48
C ASN A 111 -14.82 0.39 6.74
N VAL A 112 -13.67 0.46 7.41
CA VAL A 112 -12.38 0.01 6.84
C VAL A 112 -12.44 -1.49 6.54
N ILE A 113 -12.86 -2.32 7.50
CA ILE A 113 -12.96 -3.78 7.32
C ILE A 113 -13.89 -4.13 6.15
N GLU A 114 -15.07 -3.50 6.08
CA GLU A 114 -16.02 -3.75 4.98
C GLU A 114 -15.41 -3.39 3.62
N THR A 115 -14.73 -2.25 3.54
CA THR A 115 -14.09 -1.79 2.30
C THR A 115 -12.96 -2.73 1.87
N LEU A 116 -12.14 -3.19 2.84
CA LEU A 116 -11.03 -4.11 2.55
C LEU A 116 -11.51 -5.51 2.18
N LYS A 117 -12.63 -6.00 2.72
CA LYS A 117 -13.25 -7.27 2.26
C LYS A 117 -13.59 -7.19 0.78
N ARG A 118 -14.26 -6.12 0.36
CA ARG A 118 -14.61 -5.91 -1.06
C ARG A 118 -13.36 -5.78 -1.94
N ALA A 119 -12.30 -5.15 -1.45
CA ALA A 119 -11.03 -5.09 -2.18
C ALA A 119 -10.35 -6.46 -2.27
N SER A 120 -10.43 -7.27 -1.21
CA SER A 120 -9.93 -8.65 -1.21
C SER A 120 -10.62 -9.50 -2.28
N ASP A 121 -11.96 -9.43 -2.36
CA ASP A 121 -12.74 -10.14 -3.40
C ASP A 121 -12.27 -9.79 -4.83
N ILE A 122 -11.79 -8.56 -5.03
CA ILE A 122 -11.24 -8.11 -6.32
C ILE A 122 -9.84 -8.66 -6.56
N LEU A 123 -8.99 -8.76 -5.52
CA LEU A 123 -7.58 -9.10 -5.65
C LEU A 123 -7.31 -10.61 -5.64
N GLU A 124 -8.10 -11.40 -4.89
CA GLU A 124 -7.91 -12.84 -4.73
C GLU A 124 -7.85 -13.61 -6.07
N PRO A 125 -8.74 -13.35 -7.06
CA PRO A 125 -8.67 -14.03 -8.34
C PRO A 125 -7.38 -13.78 -9.13
N HIS A 126 -6.60 -12.78 -8.72
CA HIS A 126 -5.34 -12.39 -9.37
C HIS A 126 -4.10 -12.76 -8.55
N ASP A 127 -4.27 -13.45 -7.43
CA ASP A 127 -3.18 -13.77 -6.48
C ASP A 127 -2.38 -12.53 -6.03
N LEU A 128 -3.04 -11.38 -5.95
CA LEU A 128 -2.48 -10.11 -5.51
C LEU A 128 -2.83 -9.83 -4.04
N VAL A 129 -1.93 -9.14 -3.35
CA VAL A 129 -2.05 -8.87 -1.92
C VAL A 129 -1.95 -7.37 -1.65
N MET A 130 -2.97 -6.79 -1.06
CA MET A 130 -2.85 -5.47 -0.44
C MET A 130 -2.20 -5.62 0.93
N VAL A 131 -1.27 -4.73 1.23
CA VAL A 131 -0.57 -4.67 2.52
C VAL A 131 -0.90 -3.35 3.21
N LEU A 132 -1.48 -3.44 4.41
CA LEU A 132 -1.84 -2.29 5.22
C LEU A 132 -0.61 -1.75 5.90
N GLU A 133 -0.33 -0.47 5.73
CA GLU A 133 0.84 0.19 6.31
C GLU A 133 0.42 1.10 7.47
N PRO A 134 0.72 0.73 8.72
CA PRO A 134 0.64 1.64 9.85
C PRO A 134 1.75 2.69 9.77
N LEU A 135 1.38 3.97 9.81
CA LEU A 135 2.31 5.08 9.66
C LEU A 135 2.43 5.89 10.95
N ASN A 136 3.64 6.32 11.30
CA ASN A 136 3.91 7.03 12.54
C ASN A 136 3.24 8.40 12.60
N PHE A 137 2.92 8.83 13.82
CA PHE A 137 2.19 10.08 14.09
C PHE A 137 2.99 11.37 13.83
N ARG A 138 4.32 11.30 13.79
CA ARG A 138 5.19 12.47 13.60
C ARG A 138 5.18 12.92 12.15
N ASP A 139 5.38 11.98 11.23
CA ASP A 139 5.44 12.26 9.80
C ASP A 139 4.04 12.34 9.18
N HIS A 140 3.09 11.59 9.76
CA HIS A 140 1.73 11.45 9.24
C HIS A 140 0.68 11.68 10.34
N PRO A 141 0.55 12.90 10.87
CA PRO A 141 -0.35 13.18 11.99
C PRO A 141 -1.83 13.00 11.64
N GLY A 142 -2.56 12.35 12.54
CA GLY A 142 -4.01 12.18 12.44
C GLY A 142 -4.47 11.10 11.47
N LEU A 143 -3.62 10.14 11.11
CA LEU A 143 -4.04 8.98 10.35
C LEU A 143 -4.88 8.01 11.19
N PHE A 144 -5.75 7.26 10.52
CA PHE A 144 -6.58 6.24 11.15
C PHE A 144 -5.74 5.03 11.60
N LEU A 145 -4.80 4.58 10.75
CA LEU A 145 -3.98 3.40 11.00
C LEU A 145 -2.56 3.80 11.37
N THR A 146 -2.18 3.59 12.63
CA THR A 146 -0.86 3.97 13.14
C THR A 146 -0.11 2.85 13.87
N GLU A 147 -0.81 1.80 14.31
CA GLU A 147 -0.24 0.76 15.17
C GLU A 147 -0.35 -0.63 14.53
N SER A 148 0.69 -1.46 14.73
CA SER A 148 0.72 -2.84 14.24
C SER A 148 -0.39 -3.71 14.84
N PRO A 149 -0.72 -3.66 16.15
CA PRO A 149 -1.84 -4.40 16.71
C PRO A 149 -3.19 -4.04 16.08
N GLN A 150 -3.41 -2.77 15.74
CA GLN A 150 -4.62 -2.32 15.04
C GLN A 150 -4.69 -2.93 13.63
N ALA A 151 -3.58 -2.89 12.88
CA ALA A 151 -3.50 -3.50 11.56
C ALA A 151 -3.74 -5.02 11.63
N PHE A 152 -3.18 -5.69 12.65
CA PHE A 152 -3.40 -7.11 12.87
C PHE A 152 -4.87 -7.45 13.10
N GLN A 153 -5.56 -6.70 13.98
CA GLN A 153 -7.00 -6.89 14.22
C GLN A 153 -7.83 -6.72 12.96
N ILE A 154 -7.52 -5.68 12.14
CA ILE A 154 -8.20 -5.43 10.87
C ILE A 154 -7.96 -6.59 9.91
N CYS A 155 -6.71 -7.02 9.70
CA CYS A 155 -6.40 -8.15 8.82
C CYS A 155 -7.09 -9.45 9.27
N LYS A 156 -7.15 -9.72 10.57
CA LYS A 156 -7.88 -10.87 11.13
C LYS A 156 -9.38 -10.78 10.87
N ALA A 157 -9.97 -9.60 10.97
CA ALA A 157 -11.40 -9.40 10.72
C ALA A 157 -11.76 -9.43 9.22
N VAL A 158 -10.84 -9.01 8.35
CA VAL A 158 -10.98 -9.16 6.88
C VAL A 158 -10.92 -10.63 6.48
N ASP A 159 -10.03 -11.40 7.11
CA ASP A 159 -9.87 -12.85 6.94
C ASP A 159 -9.63 -13.29 5.48
N SER A 160 -8.71 -12.60 4.79
CA SER A 160 -8.37 -12.87 3.39
C SER A 160 -6.87 -13.09 3.19
N PRO A 161 -6.44 -14.00 2.29
CA PRO A 161 -5.05 -14.11 1.87
C PRO A 161 -4.55 -12.84 1.17
N SER A 162 -5.45 -12.06 0.58
CA SER A 162 -5.15 -10.82 -0.14
C SER A 162 -5.10 -9.56 0.73
N CYS A 163 -5.16 -9.70 2.08
CA CYS A 163 -5.04 -8.60 3.03
C CYS A 163 -4.03 -8.94 4.12
N LYS A 164 -2.88 -8.25 4.13
CA LYS A 164 -1.77 -8.47 5.05
C LYS A 164 -1.24 -7.14 5.58
N ILE A 165 -0.23 -7.20 6.44
CA ILE A 165 0.42 -6.03 7.04
C ILE A 165 1.74 -5.76 6.30
N LEU A 166 2.01 -4.50 6.01
CA LEU A 166 3.35 -4.00 5.76
C LEU A 166 3.90 -3.49 7.09
N PHE A 167 4.94 -4.15 7.58
CA PHE A 167 5.61 -3.74 8.81
C PHE A 167 6.86 -2.92 8.46
N ASP A 168 6.73 -1.59 8.48
CA ASP A 168 7.83 -0.69 8.28
C ASP A 168 8.52 -0.40 9.62
N ILE A 169 9.76 -0.88 9.76
CA ILE A 169 10.57 -0.70 10.96
C ILE A 169 10.78 0.78 11.31
N TYR A 170 10.97 1.63 10.30
CA TYR A 170 11.10 3.07 10.51
C TYR A 170 9.85 3.66 11.18
N HIS A 171 8.68 3.37 10.62
CA HIS A 171 7.43 3.88 11.18
C HIS A 171 7.14 3.30 12.56
N GLN A 172 7.32 1.99 12.74
CA GLN A 172 6.96 1.35 14.01
C GLN A 172 7.96 1.66 15.12
N GLN A 173 9.24 1.90 14.81
CA GLN A 173 10.19 2.36 15.82
C GLN A 173 9.81 3.73 16.38
N ILE A 174 9.28 4.64 15.56
CA ILE A 174 8.81 5.97 15.99
C ILE A 174 7.48 5.87 16.75
N GLN A 175 6.57 5.03 16.28
CA GLN A 175 5.21 4.90 16.79
C GLN A 175 5.13 4.08 18.08
N GLU A 176 5.72 2.90 18.08
CA GLU A 176 5.60 1.92 19.17
C GLU A 176 6.88 1.81 20.00
N GLY A 177 8.04 2.06 19.40
CA GLY A 177 9.34 1.88 20.04
C GLY A 177 9.66 0.42 20.33
N ASN A 178 10.81 0.20 20.93
CA ASN A 178 11.20 -1.11 21.50
C ASN A 178 11.05 -2.30 20.51
N LEU A 179 11.54 -2.11 19.27
CA LEU A 179 11.52 -3.17 18.25
C LEU A 179 12.70 -4.17 18.37
N ILE A 180 13.53 -4.06 19.42
CA ILE A 180 14.71 -4.88 19.68
C ILE A 180 14.46 -5.71 20.91
#